data_bffc16f1c1b644c1784e56804d95827d
#
_entry.id   bffc16f1c1b644c1784e56804d95827d
#
_cell.length_a   1.000
_cell.length_b   1.000
_cell.length_c   1.000
_cell.angle_alpha   90.00
_cell.angle_beta   90.00
_cell.angle_gamma   90.00
#
_symmetry.space_group_name_H-M   'P 1'
#
loop_
_entity.id
_entity.type
_entity.pdbx_description
1 polymer ?
#
loop_
_entity_poly.entity_id
_entity_poly.type
_entity_poly.pdbx_seq_one_letter_code
_entity_poly.pdbx_strand_id
1 'polypeptide(L)'
;KLAKDNGEIGTLEMIIITSRDPEPPGIEYLKAAGGFFRDTTIHDFDLSRFILGDDPIVEVSAYGSQLISEECKEVGDHDTAMFIMRSQKGVLIHINNSRRAVYGYDQRVEIFGSKGMMISNNQSPSSVEKFDKEKTYSKDLIHFFFIERYAQAYKDQLDAFVNIVMNNEKPSVSFEDGRNALILANAAYDSLNNGQSMKVVY
;
A
#
# COMPACT_ATOMS: atom_id res chain seq x y z
N LYS A 1 5.07 -8.89 -9.22
CA LYS A 1 5.23 -8.19 -10.51
C LYS A 1 5.77 -9.14 -11.58
N LEU A 2 6.99 -9.70 -11.43
CA LEU A 2 7.63 -10.54 -12.44
C LEU A 2 6.75 -11.72 -12.90
N ALA A 3 6.19 -12.50 -11.96
CA ALA A 3 5.30 -13.63 -12.26
C ALA A 3 4.03 -13.19 -13.02
N LYS A 4 3.45 -12.04 -12.64
CA LYS A 4 2.33 -11.45 -13.39
C LYS A 4 2.75 -11.10 -14.83
N ASP A 5 3.90 -10.46 -15.00
CA ASP A 5 4.41 -10.05 -16.32
C ASP A 5 4.76 -11.26 -17.20
N ASN A 6 5.15 -12.38 -16.60
CA ASN A 6 5.36 -13.67 -17.27
C ASN A 6 4.04 -14.38 -17.64
N GLY A 7 2.87 -13.82 -17.28
CA GLY A 7 1.56 -14.35 -17.62
C GLY A 7 1.09 -15.54 -16.78
N GLU A 8 1.68 -15.77 -15.60
CA GLU A 8 1.35 -16.91 -14.73
C GLU A 8 -0.11 -16.86 -14.23
N ILE A 9 -0.66 -15.65 -13.99
CA ILE A 9 -2.07 -15.47 -13.59
C ILE A 9 -3.00 -15.12 -14.76
N GLY A 10 -2.47 -15.09 -15.98
CA GLY A 10 -3.24 -14.68 -17.16
C GLY A 10 -3.47 -13.17 -17.22
N THR A 11 -4.64 -12.76 -17.71
CA THR A 11 -5.07 -11.35 -17.72
C THR A 11 -5.37 -10.89 -16.29
N LEU A 12 -4.75 -9.80 -15.85
CA LEU A 12 -5.02 -9.21 -14.54
C LEU A 12 -6.43 -8.62 -14.51
N GLU A 13 -7.20 -8.93 -13.47
CA GLU A 13 -8.60 -8.51 -13.31
C GLU A 13 -8.80 -7.68 -12.05
N MET A 14 -8.10 -8.01 -10.95
CA MET A 14 -8.26 -7.34 -9.66
C MET A 14 -6.96 -7.25 -8.87
N ILE A 15 -6.81 -6.15 -8.11
CA ILE A 15 -5.77 -5.94 -7.11
C ILE A 15 -6.44 -5.59 -5.78
N ILE A 16 -6.04 -6.26 -4.70
CA ILE A 16 -6.49 -5.93 -3.34
C ILE A 16 -5.25 -5.66 -2.49
N ILE A 17 -5.20 -4.50 -1.85
CA ILE A 17 -4.13 -4.09 -0.94
C ILE A 17 -4.71 -3.81 0.42
N THR A 18 -4.11 -4.41 1.44
CA THR A 18 -4.35 -4.10 2.85
C THR A 18 -3.07 -3.55 3.44
N SER A 19 -3.12 -2.33 3.97
CA SER A 19 -1.98 -1.66 4.58
C SER A 19 -2.42 -1.00 5.89
N ARG A 20 -1.93 -1.51 7.02
CA ARG A 20 -2.34 -1.06 8.34
C ARG A 20 -1.16 -0.94 9.28
N ASP A 21 -1.02 0.22 9.90
CA ASP A 21 -0.02 0.49 10.93
C ASP A 21 -0.43 -0.17 12.26
N PRO A 22 0.50 -0.56 13.13
CA PRO A 22 0.17 -1.16 14.42
C PRO A 22 -0.53 -0.17 15.36
N GLU A 23 -0.15 1.11 15.31
CA GLU A 23 -0.67 2.18 16.15
C GLU A 23 -0.58 3.54 15.42
N PRO A 24 -1.46 4.51 15.75
CA PRO A 24 -1.40 5.84 15.18
C PRO A 24 -0.16 6.60 15.66
N PRO A 25 0.44 7.43 14.79
CA PRO A 25 1.54 8.32 15.22
C PRO A 25 1.02 9.46 16.10
N GLY A 26 1.95 10.07 16.86
CA GLY A 26 1.63 11.21 17.72
C GLY A 26 1.30 12.49 16.92
N ILE A 27 0.67 13.45 17.59
CA ILE A 27 0.10 14.66 17.00
C ILE A 27 1.11 15.52 16.22
N GLU A 28 2.36 15.62 16.68
CA GLU A 28 3.38 16.42 16.00
C GLU A 28 3.75 15.83 14.62
N TYR A 29 3.75 14.51 14.50
CA TYR A 29 3.90 13.84 13.22
C TYR A 29 2.70 14.12 12.30
N LEU A 30 1.49 13.96 12.81
CA LEU A 30 0.25 14.19 12.04
C LEU A 30 0.17 15.60 11.45
N LYS A 31 0.58 16.61 12.21
CA LYS A 31 0.64 18.02 11.74
C LYS A 31 1.60 18.21 10.57
N ALA A 32 2.69 17.44 10.50
CA ALA A 32 3.74 17.59 9.50
C ALA A 32 3.59 16.64 8.30
N ALA A 33 2.86 15.53 8.45
CA ALA A 33 2.80 14.42 7.47
C ALA A 33 2.08 14.75 6.15
N GLY A 34 1.29 15.82 6.11
CA GLY A 34 0.55 16.22 4.90
C GLY A 34 -0.77 15.49 4.67
N GLY A 35 -1.21 14.69 5.65
CA GLY A 35 -2.48 13.96 5.66
C GLY A 35 -2.37 12.51 5.23
N PHE A 36 -3.32 11.69 5.69
CA PHE A 36 -3.28 10.24 5.62
C PHE A 36 -3.04 9.67 4.22
N PHE A 37 -3.66 10.27 3.18
CA PHE A 37 -3.52 9.74 1.82
C PHE A 37 -2.16 10.06 1.19
N ARG A 38 -1.51 11.16 1.61
CA ARG A 38 -0.16 11.54 1.14
C ARG A 38 0.96 10.95 1.98
N ASP A 39 0.66 10.54 3.21
CA ASP A 39 1.60 9.95 4.14
C ASP A 39 1.61 8.40 4.05
N THR A 40 0.43 7.79 4.13
CA THR A 40 0.26 6.33 4.20
C THR A 40 -0.17 5.73 2.87
N THR A 41 -1.32 6.13 2.34
CA THR A 41 -1.91 5.49 1.15
C THR A 41 -1.10 5.71 -0.13
N ILE A 42 -0.28 6.76 -0.20
CA ILE A 42 0.56 7.05 -1.37
C ILE A 42 1.44 5.86 -1.77
N HIS A 43 1.91 5.08 -0.80
CA HIS A 43 2.70 3.87 -1.04
C HIS A 43 1.87 2.78 -1.75
N ASP A 44 0.60 2.64 -1.39
CA ASP A 44 -0.31 1.66 -1.99
C ASP A 44 -0.77 2.12 -3.38
N PHE A 45 -0.92 3.42 -3.60
CA PHE A 45 -1.16 3.98 -4.93
C PHE A 45 0.01 3.70 -5.87
N ASP A 46 1.24 3.90 -5.40
CA ASP A 46 2.43 3.59 -6.20
C ASP A 46 2.59 2.09 -6.43
N LEU A 47 2.34 1.26 -5.42
CA LEU A 47 2.35 -0.20 -5.55
C LEU A 47 1.31 -0.68 -6.57
N SER A 48 0.12 -0.09 -6.59
CA SER A 48 -0.91 -0.38 -7.59
C SER A 48 -0.43 -0.05 -9.00
N ARG A 49 0.17 1.12 -9.20
CA ARG A 49 0.77 1.54 -10.48
C ARG A 49 1.89 0.59 -10.91
N PHE A 50 2.78 0.22 -9.98
CA PHE A 50 3.87 -0.73 -10.22
C PHE A 50 3.35 -2.09 -10.69
N ILE A 51 2.29 -2.61 -10.08
CA ILE A 51 1.67 -3.89 -10.48
C ILE A 51 1.01 -3.78 -11.86
N LEU A 52 0.27 -2.71 -12.12
CA LEU A 52 -0.42 -2.46 -13.40
C LEU A 52 0.58 -2.30 -14.56
N GLY A 53 1.71 -1.61 -14.34
CA GLY A 53 2.67 -1.29 -15.40
C GLY A 53 2.15 -0.17 -16.32
N ASP A 54 2.03 -0.45 -17.62
CA ASP A 54 1.61 0.54 -18.64
C ASP A 54 0.09 0.77 -18.70
N ASP A 55 -0.66 0.31 -17.68
CA ASP A 55 -2.11 0.49 -17.59
C ASP A 55 -2.44 1.54 -16.52
N PRO A 56 -2.63 2.83 -16.87
CA PRO A 56 -2.81 3.88 -15.88
C PRO A 56 -4.15 3.77 -15.15
N ILE A 57 -4.16 4.18 -13.88
CA ILE A 57 -5.39 4.33 -13.09
C ILE A 57 -6.10 5.60 -13.55
N VAL A 58 -7.34 5.50 -13.99
CA VAL A 58 -8.12 6.60 -14.58
C VAL A 58 -9.23 7.13 -13.69
N GLU A 59 -9.56 6.41 -12.61
CA GLU A 59 -10.67 6.77 -11.74
C GLU A 59 -10.41 6.30 -10.30
N VAL A 60 -10.79 7.11 -9.31
CA VAL A 60 -10.71 6.81 -7.89
C VAL A 60 -11.96 7.26 -7.15
N SER A 61 -12.47 6.38 -6.27
CA SER A 61 -13.45 6.69 -5.22
C SER A 61 -12.81 6.44 -3.86
N ALA A 62 -12.92 7.40 -2.95
CA ALA A 62 -12.30 7.34 -1.64
C ALA A 62 -13.31 7.61 -0.52
N TYR A 63 -13.16 6.86 0.57
CA TYR A 63 -13.89 7.05 1.83
C TYR A 63 -12.87 7.09 2.96
N GLY A 64 -13.02 8.06 3.87
CA GLY A 64 -12.17 8.23 5.03
C GLY A 64 -12.98 8.50 6.29
N SER A 65 -12.47 8.06 7.43
CA SER A 65 -13.10 8.23 8.75
C SER A 65 -12.05 8.48 9.82
N GLN A 66 -12.52 8.97 10.96
CA GLN A 66 -11.75 9.24 12.18
C GLN A 66 -12.30 8.36 13.29
N LEU A 67 -11.87 7.09 13.33
CA LEU A 67 -12.44 6.07 14.21
C LEU A 67 -11.50 5.64 15.34
N ILE A 68 -10.23 6.05 15.30
CA ILE A 68 -9.17 5.48 16.12
C ILE A 68 -8.56 6.52 17.06
N SER A 69 -8.13 7.67 16.53
CA SER A 69 -7.29 8.64 17.23
C SER A 69 -7.99 9.98 17.39
N GLU A 70 -8.06 10.48 18.63
CA GLU A 70 -8.54 11.83 18.90
C GLU A 70 -7.59 12.89 18.32
N GLU A 71 -6.27 12.61 18.26
CA GLU A 71 -5.29 13.48 17.63
C GLU A 71 -5.52 13.64 16.12
N CYS A 72 -5.93 12.56 15.44
CA CYS A 72 -6.35 12.66 14.03
C CYS A 72 -7.55 13.58 13.87
N LYS A 73 -8.52 13.53 14.79
CA LYS A 73 -9.67 14.45 14.78
C LYS A 73 -9.26 15.89 15.02
N GLU A 74 -8.34 16.13 15.98
CA GLU A 74 -7.83 17.46 16.31
C GLU A 74 -7.17 18.15 15.11
N VAL A 75 -6.38 17.40 14.31
CA VAL A 75 -5.72 17.93 13.11
C VAL A 75 -6.58 17.86 11.85
N GLY A 76 -7.80 17.32 11.93
CA GLY A 76 -8.69 17.18 10.77
C GLY A 76 -8.22 16.11 9.76
N ASP A 77 -7.38 15.16 10.17
CA ASP A 77 -6.90 14.07 9.32
C ASP A 77 -7.75 12.78 9.52
N HIS A 78 -7.45 11.76 8.74
CA HIS A 78 -8.12 10.46 8.77
C HIS A 78 -7.20 9.39 9.38
N ASP A 79 -7.79 8.32 9.89
CA ASP A 79 -7.08 7.16 10.44
C ASP A 79 -7.56 5.82 9.87
N THR A 80 -8.63 5.85 9.12
CA THR A 80 -9.24 4.70 8.48
C THR A 80 -9.74 5.11 7.10
N ALA A 81 -9.39 4.36 6.05
CA ALA A 81 -9.82 4.69 4.70
C ALA A 81 -9.97 3.46 3.81
N MET A 82 -10.85 3.58 2.81
CA MET A 82 -11.03 2.61 1.73
C MET A 82 -11.10 3.32 0.39
N PHE A 83 -10.53 2.66 -0.63
CA PHE A 83 -10.46 3.17 -1.98
C PHE A 83 -10.89 2.09 -2.98
N ILE A 84 -11.65 2.51 -3.97
CA ILE A 84 -11.91 1.73 -5.18
C ILE A 84 -11.38 2.53 -6.36
N MET A 85 -10.55 1.90 -7.17
CA MET A 85 -9.97 2.51 -8.36
C MET A 85 -10.18 1.64 -9.58
N ARG A 86 -10.07 2.23 -10.75
CA ARG A 86 -10.17 1.54 -12.02
C ARG A 86 -9.05 1.98 -12.96
N SER A 87 -8.39 1.01 -13.59
CA SER A 87 -7.42 1.27 -14.64
C SER A 87 -8.08 1.56 -15.98
N GLN A 88 -7.30 2.04 -16.95
CA GLN A 88 -7.78 2.29 -18.31
C GLN A 88 -8.28 1.01 -19.00
N LYS A 89 -7.65 -0.14 -18.74
CA LYS A 89 -8.07 -1.45 -19.26
C LYS A 89 -9.19 -2.10 -18.46
N GLY A 90 -9.65 -1.46 -17.37
CA GLY A 90 -10.78 -1.93 -16.57
C GLY A 90 -10.42 -2.77 -15.36
N VAL A 91 -9.13 -2.95 -15.02
CA VAL A 91 -8.71 -3.64 -13.79
C VAL A 91 -9.25 -2.87 -12.58
N LEU A 92 -9.88 -3.59 -11.64
CA LEU A 92 -10.40 -3.02 -10.40
C LEU A 92 -9.35 -3.13 -9.29
N ILE A 93 -9.19 -2.06 -8.51
CA ILE A 93 -8.24 -2.00 -7.42
C ILE A 93 -8.96 -1.59 -6.15
N HIS A 94 -8.80 -2.37 -5.09
CA HIS A 94 -9.27 -2.05 -3.75
C HIS A 94 -8.08 -1.86 -2.81
N ILE A 95 -8.07 -0.74 -2.08
CA ILE A 95 -7.12 -0.48 -1.00
C ILE A 95 -7.90 -0.26 0.29
N ASN A 96 -7.45 -0.83 1.40
CA ASN A 96 -7.93 -0.49 2.73
C ASN A 96 -6.76 -0.19 3.66
N ASN A 97 -6.86 0.95 4.33
CA ASN A 97 -5.84 1.46 5.24
C ASN A 97 -6.40 1.72 6.64
N SER A 98 -5.57 1.54 7.65
CA SER A 98 -5.88 1.89 9.03
C SER A 98 -4.59 2.26 9.77
N ARG A 99 -4.68 3.26 10.67
CA ARG A 99 -3.59 3.58 11.60
C ARG A 99 -3.61 2.71 12.86
N ARG A 100 -4.34 1.57 12.85
CA ARG A 100 -4.33 0.61 13.97
C ARG A 100 -4.59 -0.82 13.52
N ALA A 101 -3.57 -1.67 13.72
CA ALA A 101 -3.66 -3.12 13.64
C ALA A 101 -2.95 -3.70 14.86
N VAL A 102 -3.69 -3.96 15.93
CA VAL A 102 -3.16 -4.40 17.24
C VAL A 102 -2.33 -5.68 17.19
N TYR A 103 -2.39 -6.40 16.08
CA TYR A 103 -1.65 -7.64 15.85
C TYR A 103 -0.32 -7.45 15.09
N GLY A 104 0.04 -6.21 14.73
CA GLY A 104 1.30 -5.87 14.06
C GLY A 104 1.13 -5.11 12.74
N TYR A 105 2.21 -4.92 12.00
CA TYR A 105 2.26 -4.18 10.75
C TYR A 105 1.66 -5.03 9.60
N ASP A 106 0.40 -4.79 9.27
CA ASP A 106 -0.36 -5.61 8.32
C ASP A 106 -0.24 -5.08 6.88
N GLN A 107 0.55 -5.79 6.08
CA GLN A 107 0.86 -5.44 4.69
C GLN A 107 0.63 -6.64 3.78
N ARG A 108 -0.51 -6.68 3.12
CA ARG A 108 -0.91 -7.78 2.23
C ARG A 108 -1.31 -7.28 0.86
N VAL A 109 -0.93 -8.04 -0.15
CA VAL A 109 -1.30 -7.77 -1.54
C VAL A 109 -1.84 -9.04 -2.18
N GLU A 110 -3.01 -8.96 -2.77
CA GLU A 110 -3.58 -9.99 -3.62
C GLU A 110 -3.70 -9.47 -5.05
N ILE A 111 -3.32 -10.28 -6.03
CA ILE A 111 -3.56 -10.04 -7.44
C ILE A 111 -4.32 -11.24 -8.03
N PHE A 112 -5.43 -10.97 -8.67
CA PHE A 112 -6.32 -11.96 -9.26
C PHE A 112 -6.41 -11.78 -10.77
N GLY A 113 -6.36 -12.87 -11.50
CA GLY A 113 -6.43 -12.87 -12.95
C GLY A 113 -7.09 -14.12 -13.51
N SER A 114 -7.25 -14.16 -14.81
CA SER A 114 -8.03 -15.17 -15.54
C SER A 114 -7.53 -16.62 -15.41
N LYS A 115 -6.31 -16.83 -14.92
CA LYS A 115 -5.72 -18.17 -14.75
C LYS A 115 -5.39 -18.50 -13.28
N GLY A 116 -5.59 -17.56 -12.36
CA GLY A 116 -5.28 -17.78 -10.96
C GLY A 116 -5.02 -16.49 -10.20
N MET A 117 -4.56 -16.63 -8.98
CA MET A 117 -4.22 -15.49 -8.12
C MET A 117 -2.88 -15.70 -7.41
N MET A 118 -2.30 -14.60 -6.93
CA MET A 118 -1.12 -14.59 -6.08
C MET A 118 -1.36 -13.70 -4.87
N ILE A 119 -0.86 -14.13 -3.72
CA ILE A 119 -0.96 -13.37 -2.47
C ILE A 119 0.44 -13.18 -1.88
N SER A 120 0.75 -11.94 -1.50
CA SER A 120 1.85 -11.64 -0.60
C SER A 120 1.27 -11.42 0.79
N ASN A 121 1.57 -12.33 1.71
CA ASN A 121 1.08 -12.29 3.08
C ASN A 121 2.05 -11.57 4.02
N ASN A 122 1.58 -11.32 5.24
CA ASN A 122 2.40 -10.84 6.34
C ASN A 122 3.51 -11.82 6.68
N GLN A 123 4.61 -11.27 7.17
CA GLN A 123 5.78 -12.04 7.60
C GLN A 123 5.88 -12.01 9.13
N SER A 124 6.24 -13.16 9.70
CA SER A 124 6.59 -13.30 11.11
C SER A 124 8.11 -13.47 11.26
N PRO A 125 8.69 -13.15 12.42
CA PRO A 125 10.12 -13.32 12.68
C PRO A 125 10.60 -14.77 12.51
N SER A 126 9.71 -15.75 12.73
CA SER A 126 10.02 -17.17 12.54
C SER A 126 8.89 -17.90 11.82
N SER A 127 9.19 -19.09 11.31
CA SER A 127 8.22 -20.02 10.72
C SER A 127 7.73 -21.06 11.74
N VAL A 128 8.06 -20.93 13.04
CA VAL A 128 7.72 -21.90 14.07
C VAL A 128 6.21 -21.88 14.34
N GLU A 129 5.61 -23.06 14.33
CA GLU A 129 4.24 -23.29 14.75
C GLU A 129 4.23 -24.11 16.04
N LYS A 130 3.47 -23.68 17.03
CA LYS A 130 3.32 -24.34 18.33
C LYS A 130 1.99 -25.08 18.40
N PHE A 131 2.05 -26.30 18.88
CA PHE A 131 0.89 -27.15 19.16
C PHE A 131 0.96 -27.57 20.62
N ASP A 132 -0.04 -27.24 21.40
CA ASP A 132 -0.18 -27.67 22.79
C ASP A 132 -1.63 -28.01 23.13
N LYS A 133 -1.91 -28.34 24.39
CA LYS A 133 -3.26 -28.73 24.86
C LYS A 133 -4.29 -27.60 24.80
N GLU A 134 -3.85 -26.36 24.65
CA GLU A 134 -4.72 -25.16 24.66
C GLU A 134 -4.94 -24.61 23.26
N LYS A 135 -3.93 -24.68 22.39
CA LYS A 135 -3.96 -24.12 21.05
C LYS A 135 -3.22 -24.99 20.03
N THR A 136 -3.72 -24.98 18.81
CA THR A 136 -3.06 -25.55 17.64
C THR A 136 -2.77 -24.43 16.62
N TYR A 137 -1.69 -24.59 15.83
CA TYR A 137 -1.26 -23.61 14.82
C TYR A 137 -0.97 -22.20 15.40
N SER A 138 -0.48 -22.15 16.64
CA SER A 138 -0.06 -20.87 17.23
C SER A 138 1.27 -20.45 16.66
N LYS A 139 1.34 -19.26 16.09
CA LYS A 139 2.53 -18.67 15.44
C LYS A 139 2.99 -17.46 16.21
N ASP A 140 4.24 -17.05 15.96
CA ASP A 140 4.72 -15.74 16.35
C ASP A 140 3.85 -14.63 15.74
N LEU A 141 3.75 -13.50 16.43
CA LEU A 141 3.14 -12.31 15.88
C LEU A 141 3.87 -11.89 14.59
N ILE A 142 3.17 -11.25 13.68
CA ILE A 142 3.81 -10.64 12.51
C ILE A 142 4.76 -9.52 12.96
N HIS A 143 5.69 -9.11 12.09
CA HIS A 143 6.55 -7.96 12.38
C HIS A 143 5.72 -6.77 12.86
N PHE A 144 6.20 -6.13 13.91
CA PHE A 144 5.44 -5.05 14.55
C PHE A 144 5.53 -3.74 13.77
N PHE A 145 6.66 -3.50 13.09
CA PHE A 145 6.90 -2.19 12.48
C PHE A 145 7.54 -2.30 11.07
N PHE A 146 7.44 -1.24 10.30
CA PHE A 146 7.91 -1.20 8.92
C PHE A 146 9.42 -1.42 8.76
N ILE A 147 10.23 -0.97 9.75
CA ILE A 147 11.69 -1.13 9.72
C ILE A 147 12.07 -2.62 9.67
N GLU A 148 11.41 -3.46 10.46
CA GLU A 148 11.62 -4.91 10.46
C GLU A 148 11.09 -5.54 9.18
N ARG A 149 9.88 -5.18 8.78
CA ARG A 149 9.20 -5.73 7.60
C ARG A 149 9.94 -5.44 6.30
N TYR A 150 10.55 -4.27 6.19
CA TYR A 150 11.20 -3.80 4.97
C TYR A 150 12.72 -3.71 5.08
N ALA A 151 13.35 -4.35 6.09
CA ALA A 151 14.79 -4.31 6.28
C ALA A 151 15.60 -4.69 5.04
N GLN A 152 15.16 -5.72 4.30
CA GLN A 152 15.80 -6.11 3.04
C GLN A 152 15.57 -5.08 1.93
N ALA A 153 14.37 -4.52 1.82
CA ALA A 153 14.06 -3.50 0.80
C ALA A 153 14.93 -2.24 0.95
N TYR A 154 15.24 -1.82 2.19
CA TYR A 154 16.14 -0.69 2.43
C TYR A 154 17.57 -0.99 1.98
N LYS A 155 18.05 -2.22 2.18
CA LYS A 155 19.37 -2.64 1.67
C LYS A 155 19.40 -2.66 0.14
N ASP A 156 18.39 -3.29 -0.46
CA ASP A 156 18.28 -3.39 -1.92
C ASP A 156 18.17 -2.01 -2.57
N GLN A 157 17.46 -1.07 -1.95
CA GLN A 157 17.37 0.32 -2.40
C GLN A 157 18.74 1.01 -2.40
N LEU A 158 19.52 0.84 -1.32
CA LEU A 158 20.84 1.43 -1.22
C LEU A 158 21.80 0.82 -2.27
N ASP A 159 21.79 -0.49 -2.41
CA ASP A 159 22.61 -1.19 -3.40
C ASP A 159 22.24 -0.77 -4.84
N ALA A 160 20.96 -0.67 -5.13
CA ALA A 160 20.46 -0.18 -6.42
C ALA A 160 20.92 1.27 -6.68
N PHE A 161 20.83 2.15 -5.67
CA PHE A 161 21.29 3.53 -5.80
C PHE A 161 22.79 3.63 -6.09
N VAL A 162 23.61 2.87 -5.34
CA VAL A 162 25.05 2.81 -5.57
C VAL A 162 25.37 2.32 -6.99
N ASN A 163 24.73 1.26 -7.45
CA ASN A 163 24.92 0.73 -8.80
C ASN A 163 24.55 1.73 -9.89
N ILE A 164 23.44 2.46 -9.74
CA ILE A 164 23.01 3.51 -10.66
C ILE A 164 24.07 4.62 -10.76
N VAL A 165 24.59 5.07 -9.62
CA VAL A 165 25.62 6.11 -9.59
C VAL A 165 26.95 5.63 -10.20
N MET A 166 27.39 4.42 -9.84
CA MET A 166 28.66 3.86 -10.32
C MET A 166 28.67 3.56 -11.82
N ASN A 167 27.53 3.13 -12.36
CA ASN A 167 27.40 2.70 -13.75
C ASN A 167 26.73 3.76 -14.64
N ASN A 168 26.36 4.92 -14.10
CA ASN A 168 25.61 5.97 -14.81
C ASN A 168 24.33 5.44 -15.47
N GLU A 169 23.60 4.57 -14.74
CA GLU A 169 22.36 3.97 -15.21
C GLU A 169 21.15 4.86 -14.89
N LYS A 170 20.02 4.61 -15.57
CA LYS A 170 18.75 5.27 -15.22
C LYS A 170 18.15 4.58 -14.01
N PRO A 171 17.57 5.34 -13.05
CA PRO A 171 16.86 4.76 -11.92
C PRO A 171 15.62 3.98 -12.41
N SER A 172 15.35 2.86 -11.75
CA SER A 172 14.16 2.05 -12.02
C SER A 172 12.88 2.71 -11.53
N VAL A 173 12.98 3.62 -10.55
CA VAL A 173 11.89 4.47 -10.05
C VAL A 173 12.30 5.92 -10.31
N SER A 174 11.47 6.65 -11.03
CA SER A 174 11.74 8.01 -11.48
C SER A 174 11.02 9.06 -10.64
N PHE A 175 11.37 10.33 -10.84
CA PHE A 175 10.61 11.47 -10.30
C PHE A 175 9.14 11.43 -10.74
N GLU A 176 8.88 10.99 -11.98
CA GLU A 176 7.53 10.91 -12.54
C GLU A 176 6.68 9.84 -11.82
N ASP A 177 7.29 8.74 -11.37
CA ASP A 177 6.58 7.74 -10.56
C ASP A 177 6.09 8.32 -9.24
N GLY A 178 6.95 9.04 -8.52
CA GLY A 178 6.57 9.73 -7.29
C GLY A 178 5.50 10.82 -7.51
N ARG A 179 5.64 11.60 -8.60
CA ARG A 179 4.63 12.60 -9.00
C ARG A 179 3.27 11.93 -9.27
N ASN A 180 3.24 10.84 -9.99
CA ASN A 180 2.01 10.16 -10.35
C ASN A 180 1.31 9.51 -9.14
N ALA A 181 2.08 9.00 -8.16
CA ALA A 181 1.52 8.56 -6.89
C ALA A 181 0.86 9.71 -6.10
N LEU A 182 1.48 10.89 -6.11
CA LEU A 182 0.93 12.10 -5.47
C LEU A 182 -0.33 12.60 -6.19
N ILE A 183 -0.40 12.53 -7.52
CA ILE A 183 -1.62 12.84 -8.29
C ILE A 183 -2.79 11.97 -7.84
N LEU A 184 -2.57 10.66 -7.66
CA LEU A 184 -3.59 9.74 -7.15
C LEU A 184 -4.04 10.10 -5.73
N ALA A 185 -3.11 10.44 -4.84
CA ALA A 185 -3.43 10.88 -3.49
C ALA A 185 -4.29 12.15 -3.48
N ASN A 186 -3.99 13.12 -4.35
CA ASN A 186 -4.78 14.35 -4.49
C ASN A 186 -6.17 14.06 -5.06
N ALA A 187 -6.27 13.24 -6.12
CA ALA A 187 -7.57 12.84 -6.68
C ALA A 187 -8.42 12.06 -5.67
N ALA A 188 -7.80 11.26 -4.80
CA ALA A 188 -8.49 10.57 -3.72
C ALA A 188 -9.03 11.56 -2.65
N TYR A 189 -8.28 12.60 -2.30
CA TYR A 189 -8.79 13.67 -1.44
C TYR A 189 -9.96 14.43 -2.10
N ASP A 190 -9.84 14.73 -3.39
CA ASP A 190 -10.95 15.37 -4.12
C ASP A 190 -12.20 14.47 -4.13
N SER A 191 -12.03 13.17 -4.31
CA SER A 191 -13.13 12.20 -4.23
C SER A 191 -13.79 12.18 -2.84
N LEU A 192 -13.00 12.13 -1.78
CA LEU A 192 -13.48 12.16 -0.40
C LEU A 192 -14.27 13.44 -0.11
N ASN A 193 -13.71 14.60 -0.47
CA ASN A 193 -14.30 15.91 -0.19
C ASN A 193 -15.59 16.17 -0.98
N ASN A 194 -15.68 15.65 -2.21
CA ASN A 194 -16.83 15.83 -3.08
C ASN A 194 -17.89 14.71 -2.93
N GLY A 195 -17.56 13.61 -2.24
CA GLY A 195 -18.44 12.46 -2.07
C GLY A 195 -18.76 11.70 -3.36
N GLN A 196 -17.86 11.78 -4.36
CA GLN A 196 -18.06 11.14 -5.67
C GLN A 196 -16.75 10.62 -6.26
N SER A 197 -16.86 9.73 -7.24
CA SER A 197 -15.71 9.26 -8.01
C SER A 197 -15.05 10.40 -8.78
N MET A 198 -13.72 10.42 -8.80
CA MET A 198 -12.92 11.43 -9.50
C MET A 198 -12.10 10.79 -10.62
N LYS A 199 -12.01 11.50 -11.76
CA LYS A 199 -11.08 11.14 -12.82
C LYS A 199 -9.65 11.52 -12.43
N VAL A 200 -8.71 10.64 -12.76
CA VAL A 200 -7.28 10.88 -12.56
C VAL A 200 -6.69 11.46 -13.84
N VAL A 201 -6.00 12.58 -13.73
CA VAL A 201 -5.32 13.26 -14.85
C VAL A 201 -3.86 13.41 -14.49
N TYR A 202 -2.97 12.72 -15.22
CA TYR A 202 -1.52 12.71 -15.02
C TYR A 202 -0.79 13.88 -15.70
#